data_02441450fe2a4215cc84d1aec170cefe
#
_entry.id   02441450fe2a4215cc84d1aec170cefe
#
_cell.length_a   1.000
_cell.length_b   1.000
_cell.length_c   1.000
_cell.angle_alpha   90.00
_cell.angle_beta   90.00
_cell.angle_gamma   90.00
#
_symmetry.space_group_name_H-M   'P 1'
#
loop_
_entity.id
_entity.type
_entity.pdbx_description
1 polymer ?
#
loop_
_entity_poly.entity_id
_entity_poly.type
_entity_poly.pdbx_seq_one_letter_code
_entity_poly.pdbx_strand_id
1 'polypeptide(L)'
;MAIVTIVGAGMMGSAMCFPASDNGHQVRLVGTPFDKDVITRLQKDNYHEKINMPLPEGVKAYQFEMLDEALEGCDLLVSGVPSFGIQWFSDNVLSRIPESLVVLSVTKGLEVEEDGSLLPISEAYLKREKARGRKVSINSIGGPCISMELCRRLHTSVALCGSDSDIVHWIASLLTTPYYHIHPTSDVVGIECAVALKNAYAVGVSLAIGMAERTGYELSNPQASLFGQAVREMLRLTHLLGGQTDSVIYATSDLYVTINAGRNRKLGELLGQGLSFKEALQKLPGVTLESISVITNVAHALRIRHEMGTANINQFPLLRHLDEVINQNTPVKIPWNEFG
;
A
#
# COMPACT_ATOMS: atom_id res chain seq x y z
N MET A 1 -3.08 28.54 -0.57
CA MET A 1 -2.22 27.87 -1.60
C MET A 1 -1.02 27.31 -0.83
N ALA A 2 -0.79 26.01 -0.91
CA ALA A 2 0.33 25.32 -0.25
C ALA A 2 1.35 24.82 -1.28
N ILE A 3 2.56 24.47 -0.83
CA ILE A 3 3.57 23.80 -1.63
C ILE A 3 3.60 22.34 -1.22
N VAL A 4 3.23 21.45 -2.14
CA VAL A 4 3.21 19.99 -1.94
C VAL A 4 4.39 19.38 -2.71
N THR A 5 5.34 18.81 -1.97
CA THR A 5 6.46 18.10 -2.58
C THR A 5 6.25 16.59 -2.47
N ILE A 6 6.30 15.88 -3.59
CA ILE A 6 6.08 14.43 -3.67
C ILE A 6 7.41 13.78 -4.06
N VAL A 7 7.89 12.82 -3.27
CA VAL A 7 9.11 12.06 -3.57
C VAL A 7 8.77 10.64 -3.96
N GLY A 8 9.14 10.28 -5.18
CA GLY A 8 8.83 9.01 -5.83
C GLY A 8 7.92 9.21 -7.05
N ALA A 9 8.50 9.18 -8.25
CA ALA A 9 7.79 9.34 -9.51
C ALA A 9 7.23 8.01 -10.05
N GLY A 10 6.80 7.13 -9.13
CA GLY A 10 6.02 5.95 -9.45
C GLY A 10 4.56 6.30 -9.76
N MET A 11 3.76 5.29 -10.11
CA MET A 11 2.36 5.51 -10.50
C MET A 11 1.53 6.24 -9.44
N MET A 12 1.62 5.83 -8.16
CA MET A 12 0.82 6.45 -7.10
C MET A 12 1.36 7.82 -6.69
N GLY A 13 2.69 7.98 -6.54
CA GLY A 13 3.28 9.29 -6.24
C GLY A 13 2.91 10.33 -7.30
N SER A 14 3.05 9.97 -8.58
CA SER A 14 2.66 10.86 -9.69
C SER A 14 1.14 11.10 -9.75
N ALA A 15 0.31 10.13 -9.36
CA ALA A 15 -1.15 10.31 -9.30
C ALA A 15 -1.56 11.33 -8.22
N MET A 16 -0.81 11.44 -7.12
CA MET A 16 -1.06 12.44 -6.08
C MET A 16 -0.86 13.89 -6.56
N CYS A 17 -0.16 14.09 -7.68
CA CYS A 17 -0.05 15.41 -8.30
C CYS A 17 -1.43 15.95 -8.72
N PHE A 18 -2.38 15.08 -9.10
CA PHE A 18 -3.68 15.48 -9.63
C PHE A 18 -4.55 16.17 -8.57
N PRO A 19 -4.91 15.55 -7.44
CA PRO A 19 -5.74 16.21 -6.44
C PRO A 19 -5.06 17.45 -5.84
N ALA A 20 -3.75 17.44 -5.63
CA ALA A 20 -3.03 18.59 -5.11
C ALA A 20 -3.06 19.77 -6.10
N SER A 21 -2.84 19.51 -7.39
CA SER A 21 -2.85 20.54 -8.43
C SER A 21 -4.26 21.08 -8.71
N ASP A 22 -5.27 20.18 -8.74
CA ASP A 22 -6.66 20.57 -8.98
C ASP A 22 -7.24 21.45 -7.85
N ASN A 23 -6.68 21.36 -6.63
CA ASN A 23 -6.98 22.28 -5.53
C ASN A 23 -6.13 23.58 -5.55
N GLY A 24 -5.40 23.85 -6.64
CA GLY A 24 -4.64 25.07 -6.82
C GLY A 24 -3.36 25.17 -6.01
N HIS A 25 -2.80 24.04 -5.58
CA HIS A 25 -1.51 24.00 -4.86
C HIS A 25 -0.34 23.98 -5.85
N GLN A 26 0.81 24.48 -5.41
CA GLN A 26 2.07 24.32 -6.13
C GLN A 26 2.58 22.89 -5.89
N VAL A 27 2.75 22.12 -6.96
CA VAL A 27 3.16 20.72 -6.86
C VAL A 27 4.56 20.52 -7.43
N ARG A 28 5.41 19.84 -6.67
CA ARG A 28 6.78 19.47 -7.04
C ARG A 28 6.91 17.96 -6.95
N LEU A 29 7.27 17.30 -8.05
CA LEU A 29 7.49 15.86 -8.11
C LEU A 29 8.99 15.59 -8.21
N VAL A 30 9.54 14.92 -7.21
CA VAL A 30 10.95 14.53 -7.14
C VAL A 30 11.09 13.05 -7.44
N GLY A 31 11.95 12.68 -8.38
CA GLY A 31 12.28 11.28 -8.66
C GLY A 31 13.16 10.68 -7.56
N THR A 32 13.07 9.36 -7.37
CA THR A 32 14.11 8.58 -6.69
C THR A 32 15.25 8.28 -7.67
N PRO A 33 16.39 7.72 -7.23
CA PRO A 33 17.45 7.29 -8.15
C PRO A 33 16.98 6.32 -9.25
N PHE A 34 15.86 5.62 -9.03
CA PHE A 34 15.25 4.71 -10.02
C PHE A 34 14.28 5.39 -11.00
N ASP A 35 13.98 6.67 -10.79
CA ASP A 35 13.00 7.42 -11.60
C ASP A 35 13.66 8.42 -12.55
N LYS A 36 14.98 8.37 -12.73
CA LYS A 36 15.75 9.35 -13.49
C LYS A 36 15.18 9.58 -14.89
N ASP A 37 14.89 8.50 -15.62
CA ASP A 37 14.34 8.57 -16.98
C ASP A 37 12.92 9.14 -16.99
N VAL A 38 12.10 8.79 -16.00
CA VAL A 38 10.74 9.32 -15.82
C VAL A 38 10.80 10.84 -15.64
N ILE A 39 11.67 11.33 -14.74
CA ILE A 39 11.82 12.77 -14.50
C ILE A 39 12.36 13.48 -15.75
N THR A 40 13.37 12.92 -16.42
CA THR A 40 13.90 13.50 -17.66
C THR A 40 12.79 13.66 -18.72
N ARG A 41 11.91 12.67 -18.84
CA ARG A 41 10.79 12.74 -19.77
C ARG A 41 9.78 13.81 -19.36
N LEU A 42 9.43 13.87 -18.06
CA LEU A 42 8.53 14.91 -17.53
C LEU A 42 9.06 16.33 -17.73
N GLN A 43 10.36 16.55 -17.55
CA GLN A 43 11.01 17.85 -17.77
C GLN A 43 10.99 18.26 -19.25
N LYS A 44 10.97 17.29 -20.17
CA LYS A 44 10.97 17.54 -21.62
C LYS A 44 9.61 17.93 -22.14
N ASP A 45 8.56 17.18 -21.81
CA ASP A 45 7.25 17.28 -22.43
C ASP A 45 6.06 17.04 -21.48
N ASN A 46 6.32 17.03 -20.17
CA ASN A 46 5.34 16.81 -19.10
C ASN A 46 4.57 15.47 -19.22
N TYR A 47 5.13 14.48 -19.95
CA TYR A 47 4.46 13.22 -20.21
C TYR A 47 5.02 12.09 -19.33
N HIS A 48 4.13 11.41 -18.60
CA HIS A 48 4.48 10.29 -17.73
C HIS A 48 4.14 8.95 -18.40
N GLU A 49 5.14 8.19 -18.83
CA GLU A 49 4.96 6.97 -19.65
C GLU A 49 4.12 5.89 -18.97
N LYS A 50 4.36 5.59 -17.67
CA LYS A 50 3.61 4.55 -16.95
C LYS A 50 2.15 4.92 -16.71
N ILE A 51 1.84 6.21 -16.58
CA ILE A 51 0.46 6.73 -16.46
C ILE A 51 -0.16 6.93 -17.84
N ASN A 52 0.66 7.01 -18.88
CA ASN A 52 0.27 7.21 -20.27
C ASN A 52 -0.57 8.49 -20.48
N MET A 53 -0.17 9.59 -19.79
CA MET A 53 -0.77 10.91 -19.91
C MET A 53 0.17 12.01 -19.38
N PRO A 54 -0.07 13.28 -19.71
CA PRO A 54 0.65 14.38 -19.07
C PRO A 54 0.23 14.53 -17.61
N LEU A 55 1.14 15.02 -16.77
CA LEU A 55 0.79 15.51 -15.44
C LEU A 55 0.01 16.83 -15.54
N PRO A 56 -0.70 17.24 -14.48
CA PRO A 56 -1.36 18.54 -14.44
C PRO A 56 -0.39 19.68 -14.79
N GLU A 57 -0.92 20.71 -15.46
CA GLU A 57 -0.15 21.88 -15.81
C GLU A 57 0.42 22.56 -14.55
N GLY A 58 1.65 23.03 -14.63
CA GLY A 58 2.33 23.67 -13.49
C GLY A 58 3.05 22.75 -12.52
N VAL A 59 2.87 21.42 -12.63
CA VAL A 59 3.69 20.46 -11.86
C VAL A 59 5.16 20.57 -12.30
N LYS A 60 6.06 20.82 -11.33
CA LYS A 60 7.51 20.87 -11.59
C LYS A 60 8.16 19.54 -11.24
N ALA A 61 8.89 18.96 -12.17
CA ALA A 61 9.61 17.71 -11.99
C ALA A 61 11.09 17.95 -11.67
N TYR A 62 11.61 17.28 -10.64
CA TYR A 62 12.98 17.44 -10.14
C TYR A 62 13.70 16.09 -10.11
N GLN A 63 14.97 16.08 -10.54
CA GLN A 63 15.84 14.95 -10.23
C GLN A 63 16.16 14.91 -8.74
N PHE A 64 16.55 13.74 -8.22
CA PHE A 64 16.79 13.56 -6.79
C PHE A 64 17.87 14.50 -6.25
N GLU A 65 18.88 14.81 -7.04
CA GLU A 65 19.97 15.71 -6.72
C GLU A 65 19.50 17.14 -6.39
N MET A 66 18.30 17.51 -6.85
CA MET A 66 17.65 18.80 -6.59
C MET A 66 16.62 18.75 -5.45
N LEU A 67 16.67 17.72 -4.60
CA LEU A 67 15.70 17.55 -3.51
C LEU A 67 15.60 18.77 -2.60
N ASP A 68 16.74 19.37 -2.24
CA ASP A 68 16.75 20.52 -1.31
C ASP A 68 16.01 21.72 -1.92
N GLU A 69 16.21 22.00 -3.21
CA GLU A 69 15.44 23.03 -3.94
C GLU A 69 13.95 22.71 -3.96
N ALA A 70 13.61 21.43 -4.19
CA ALA A 70 12.22 20.99 -4.21
C ALA A 70 11.54 21.02 -2.83
N LEU A 71 12.32 21.06 -1.74
CA LEU A 71 11.85 21.17 -0.36
C LEU A 71 11.76 22.62 0.14
N GLU A 72 12.30 23.60 -0.56
CA GLU A 72 12.23 25.01 -0.14
C GLU A 72 10.76 25.46 0.01
N GLY A 73 10.39 25.90 1.23
CA GLY A 73 9.03 26.34 1.55
C GLY A 73 7.95 25.26 1.46
N CYS A 74 8.32 23.97 1.45
CA CYS A 74 7.38 22.86 1.40
C CYS A 74 6.48 22.85 2.65
N ASP A 75 5.17 22.79 2.43
CA ASP A 75 4.17 22.69 3.50
C ASP A 75 3.79 21.22 3.77
N LEU A 76 3.71 20.39 2.73
CA LEU A 76 3.37 18.96 2.81
C LEU A 76 4.34 18.15 1.98
N LEU A 77 5.04 17.19 2.62
CA LEU A 77 5.87 16.21 1.95
C LEU A 77 5.09 14.91 1.77
N VAL A 78 5.00 14.40 0.54
CA VAL A 78 4.36 13.11 0.24
C VAL A 78 5.41 12.04 -0.07
N SER A 79 5.40 10.94 0.69
CA SER A 79 6.21 9.75 0.42
C SER A 79 5.49 8.84 -0.56
N GLY A 80 5.95 8.79 -1.81
CA GLY A 80 5.44 7.94 -2.90
C GLY A 80 6.31 6.73 -3.21
N VAL A 81 7.20 6.33 -2.28
CA VAL A 81 8.09 5.18 -2.46
C VAL A 81 7.39 3.86 -2.13
N PRO A 82 7.80 2.72 -2.72
CA PRO A 82 7.28 1.40 -2.34
C PRO A 82 7.78 0.97 -0.95
N SER A 83 7.17 -0.06 -0.35
CA SER A 83 7.49 -0.53 1.01
C SER A 83 8.98 -0.86 1.21
N PHE A 84 9.64 -1.43 0.22
CA PHE A 84 11.10 -1.68 0.30
C PHE A 84 11.96 -0.40 0.19
N GLY A 85 11.39 0.74 -0.16
CA GLY A 85 12.06 2.04 -0.25
C GLY A 85 12.01 2.87 1.03
N ILE A 86 11.33 2.42 2.09
CA ILE A 86 11.13 3.22 3.31
C ILE A 86 12.43 3.50 4.06
N GLN A 87 13.36 2.55 4.10
CA GLN A 87 14.68 2.78 4.69
C GLN A 87 15.43 3.86 3.93
N TRP A 88 15.46 3.75 2.59
CA TRP A 88 16.09 4.76 1.75
C TRP A 88 15.45 6.15 1.93
N PHE A 89 14.11 6.22 2.02
CA PHE A 89 13.40 7.49 2.23
C PHE A 89 13.73 8.11 3.59
N SER A 90 13.79 7.31 4.66
CA SER A 90 14.24 7.77 5.97
C SER A 90 15.67 8.35 5.92
N ASP A 91 16.60 7.63 5.28
CA ASP A 91 18.02 7.99 5.26
C ASP A 91 18.31 9.20 4.39
N ASN A 92 17.59 9.34 3.27
CA ASN A 92 17.94 10.30 2.23
C ASN A 92 16.95 11.48 2.11
N VAL A 93 15.74 11.35 2.66
CA VAL A 93 14.71 12.39 2.58
C VAL A 93 14.33 12.90 3.97
N LEU A 94 13.86 12.03 4.87
CA LEU A 94 13.42 12.47 6.21
C LEU A 94 14.56 13.10 7.01
N SER A 95 15.80 12.61 6.85
CA SER A 95 16.99 13.18 7.52
C SER A 95 17.29 14.64 7.11
N ARG A 96 16.72 15.12 6.00
CA ARG A 96 16.99 16.45 5.41
C ARG A 96 15.87 17.46 5.66
N ILE A 97 14.71 17.03 6.17
CA ILE A 97 13.58 17.92 6.42
C ILE A 97 13.59 18.47 7.86
N PRO A 98 13.03 19.64 8.12
CA PRO A 98 12.76 20.08 9.49
C PRO A 98 11.71 19.19 10.17
N GLU A 99 11.78 19.03 11.49
CA GLU A 99 10.83 18.20 12.25
C GLU A 99 9.38 18.72 12.20
N SER A 100 9.22 20.00 11.91
CA SER A 100 7.91 20.63 11.75
C SER A 100 7.21 20.32 10.43
N LEU A 101 7.94 19.78 9.43
CA LEU A 101 7.33 19.45 8.14
C LEU A 101 6.45 18.23 8.26
N VAL A 102 5.20 18.37 7.85
CA VAL A 102 4.22 17.29 7.85
C VAL A 102 4.48 16.34 6.68
N VAL A 103 4.45 15.04 6.97
CA VAL A 103 4.67 13.98 5.99
C VAL A 103 3.40 13.14 5.82
N LEU A 104 3.01 12.91 4.57
CA LEU A 104 1.96 11.97 4.18
C LEU A 104 2.58 10.77 3.44
N SER A 105 2.36 9.56 3.93
CA SER A 105 2.76 8.33 3.25
C SER A 105 1.58 7.76 2.44
N VAL A 106 1.84 7.42 1.16
CA VAL A 106 0.92 6.62 0.32
C VAL A 106 1.40 5.18 0.18
N THR A 107 2.44 4.81 0.93
CA THR A 107 3.06 3.48 0.93
C THR A 107 2.20 2.51 1.73
N LYS A 108 1.96 1.34 1.18
CA LYS A 108 1.23 0.25 1.85
C LYS A 108 2.19 -0.88 2.21
N GLY A 109 2.11 -1.39 3.42
CA GLY A 109 2.95 -2.51 3.86
C GLY A 109 3.01 -2.64 5.37
N LEU A 110 3.66 -3.71 5.82
CA LEU A 110 3.93 -4.00 7.23
C LEU A 110 5.37 -4.47 7.37
N GLU A 111 6.08 -3.94 8.34
CA GLU A 111 7.35 -4.51 8.81
C GLU A 111 7.11 -5.47 9.96
N VAL A 112 7.98 -6.45 10.11
CA VAL A 112 7.97 -7.38 11.25
C VAL A 112 9.22 -7.17 12.09
N GLU A 113 9.03 -7.11 13.40
CA GLU A 113 10.08 -7.02 14.39
C GLU A 113 10.49 -8.43 14.86
N GLU A 114 11.64 -8.53 15.54
CA GLU A 114 12.16 -9.80 16.08
C GLU A 114 11.21 -10.48 17.07
N ASP A 115 10.42 -9.69 17.80
CA ASP A 115 9.43 -10.17 18.77
C ASP A 115 8.07 -10.54 18.15
N GLY A 116 7.95 -10.52 16.82
CA GLY A 116 6.70 -10.75 16.09
C GLY A 116 5.73 -9.57 16.09
N SER A 117 6.15 -8.39 16.53
CA SER A 117 5.36 -7.17 16.36
C SER A 117 5.30 -6.79 14.89
N LEU A 118 4.10 -6.40 14.43
CA LEU A 118 3.87 -5.88 13.09
C LEU A 118 3.75 -4.36 13.16
N LEU A 119 4.61 -3.66 12.44
CA LEU A 119 4.62 -2.21 12.38
C LEU A 119 4.00 -1.72 11.07
N PRO A 120 2.96 -0.87 11.14
CA PRO A 120 2.56 -0.04 10.02
C PRO A 120 3.72 0.80 9.47
N ILE A 121 3.66 1.19 8.20
CA ILE A 121 4.74 1.96 7.57
C ILE A 121 5.00 3.30 8.27
N SER A 122 3.95 4.00 8.73
CA SER A 122 4.13 5.24 9.49
C SER A 122 4.88 5.01 10.80
N GLU A 123 4.54 3.96 11.53
CA GLU A 123 5.23 3.57 12.77
C GLU A 123 6.69 3.17 12.50
N ALA A 124 6.94 2.47 11.39
CA ALA A 124 8.29 2.13 10.98
C ALA A 124 9.14 3.38 10.70
N TYR A 125 8.59 4.41 10.05
CA TYR A 125 9.23 5.71 9.90
C TYR A 125 9.48 6.39 11.27
N LEU A 126 8.44 6.47 12.12
CA LEU A 126 8.54 7.11 13.43
C LEU A 126 9.61 6.43 14.32
N LYS A 127 9.70 5.10 14.28
CA LYS A 127 10.71 4.34 15.01
C LYS A 127 12.13 4.72 14.56
N ARG A 128 12.36 4.82 13.25
CA ARG A 128 13.65 5.19 12.67
C ARG A 128 14.06 6.62 13.04
N GLU A 129 13.13 7.56 12.92
CA GLU A 129 13.40 8.97 13.25
C GLU A 129 13.61 9.15 14.76
N LYS A 130 12.86 8.44 15.60
CA LYS A 130 13.07 8.42 17.06
C LYS A 130 14.47 7.89 17.43
N ALA A 131 14.95 6.87 16.74
CA ALA A 131 16.32 6.35 16.95
C ALA A 131 17.41 7.38 16.59
N ARG A 132 17.09 8.36 15.75
CA ARG A 132 17.95 9.52 15.41
C ARG A 132 17.75 10.72 16.34
N GLY A 133 16.91 10.57 17.36
CA GLY A 133 16.57 11.66 18.29
C GLY A 133 15.61 12.70 17.70
N ARG A 134 14.90 12.37 16.61
CA ARG A 134 14.00 13.29 15.88
C ARG A 134 12.53 12.97 16.16
N LYS A 135 11.72 14.02 16.12
CA LYS A 135 10.26 13.94 16.24
C LYS A 135 9.61 14.52 14.99
N VAL A 136 9.08 13.67 14.13
CA VAL A 136 8.42 14.05 12.87
C VAL A 136 6.93 13.68 12.91
N SER A 137 6.12 14.38 12.11
CA SER A 137 4.70 14.05 11.92
C SER A 137 4.53 13.19 10.67
N ILE A 138 4.21 11.92 10.86
CA ILE A 138 3.95 10.98 9.76
C ILE A 138 2.47 10.61 9.77
N ASN A 139 1.83 10.79 8.63
CA ASN A 139 0.42 10.47 8.39
C ASN A 139 0.33 9.52 7.21
N SER A 140 -0.73 8.75 7.09
CA SER A 140 -0.90 7.77 6.02
C SER A 140 -2.28 7.82 5.40
N ILE A 141 -2.35 7.42 4.12
CA ILE A 141 -3.60 7.32 3.39
C ILE A 141 -3.79 5.89 2.87
N GLY A 142 -5.00 5.35 3.05
CA GLY A 142 -5.33 3.97 2.66
C GLY A 142 -6.76 3.83 2.15
N GLY A 143 -6.99 2.80 1.34
CA GLY A 143 -8.29 2.51 0.75
C GLY A 143 -8.22 2.24 -0.75
N PRO A 144 -9.37 2.04 -1.41
CA PRO A 144 -9.47 1.73 -2.83
C PRO A 144 -9.04 2.95 -3.67
N CYS A 145 -7.82 2.91 -4.18
CA CYS A 145 -7.28 3.95 -5.04
C CYS A 145 -6.38 3.33 -6.10
N ILE A 146 -6.89 3.21 -7.31
CA ILE A 146 -6.12 2.86 -8.50
C ILE A 146 -5.55 4.15 -9.08
N SER A 147 -4.22 4.23 -9.17
CA SER A 147 -3.51 5.44 -9.61
C SER A 147 -4.02 5.98 -10.95
N MET A 148 -4.27 5.10 -11.92
CA MET A 148 -4.80 5.49 -13.24
C MET A 148 -6.21 6.10 -13.17
N GLU A 149 -7.04 5.62 -12.26
CA GLU A 149 -8.39 6.15 -12.04
C GLU A 149 -8.34 7.50 -11.34
N LEU A 150 -7.46 7.67 -10.36
CA LEU A 150 -7.22 8.96 -9.72
C LEU A 150 -6.72 10.01 -10.74
N CYS A 151 -5.77 9.63 -11.62
CA CYS A 151 -5.33 10.51 -12.70
C CYS A 151 -6.46 10.91 -13.67
N ARG A 152 -7.43 10.03 -13.87
CA ARG A 152 -8.64 10.29 -14.70
C ARG A 152 -9.74 11.04 -13.94
N ARG A 153 -9.49 11.42 -12.70
CA ARG A 153 -10.45 12.10 -11.82
C ARG A 153 -11.74 11.31 -11.59
N LEU A 154 -11.62 9.95 -11.52
CA LEU A 154 -12.74 9.10 -11.17
C LEU A 154 -12.95 9.10 -9.65
N HIS A 155 -14.23 9.00 -9.24
CA HIS A 155 -14.58 9.02 -7.81
C HIS A 155 -13.84 7.95 -7.03
N THR A 156 -13.07 8.40 -6.04
CA THR A 156 -12.21 7.57 -5.20
C THR A 156 -12.42 7.98 -3.75
N SER A 157 -12.66 7.02 -2.85
CA SER A 157 -12.91 7.25 -1.43
C SER A 157 -11.86 6.52 -0.59
N VAL A 158 -11.13 7.26 0.24
CA VAL A 158 -10.01 6.76 1.04
C VAL A 158 -10.04 7.27 2.46
N ALA A 159 -9.39 6.57 3.39
CA ALA A 159 -9.14 7.07 4.74
C ALA A 159 -7.76 7.73 4.81
N LEU A 160 -7.69 8.82 5.57
CA LEU A 160 -6.45 9.48 5.97
C LEU A 160 -6.29 9.36 7.48
N CYS A 161 -5.19 8.79 7.94
CA CYS A 161 -4.94 8.55 9.36
C CYS A 161 -3.65 9.19 9.86
N GLY A 162 -3.66 9.55 11.13
CA GLY A 162 -2.53 10.14 11.85
C GLY A 162 -2.86 10.35 13.32
N SER A 163 -1.85 10.56 14.15
CA SER A 163 -2.02 10.74 15.59
C SER A 163 -2.55 12.12 16.00
N ASP A 164 -2.41 13.13 15.13
CA ASP A 164 -2.86 14.50 15.36
C ASP A 164 -4.05 14.81 14.44
N SER A 165 -5.22 14.98 15.07
CA SER A 165 -6.49 15.22 14.35
C SER A 165 -6.45 16.50 13.50
N ASP A 166 -5.82 17.56 13.99
CA ASP A 166 -5.80 18.85 13.30
C ASP A 166 -4.92 18.74 12.05
N ILE A 167 -3.78 18.05 12.13
CA ILE A 167 -2.92 17.77 11.00
C ILE A 167 -3.66 16.90 9.97
N VAL A 168 -4.35 15.85 10.41
CA VAL A 168 -5.11 14.95 9.52
C VAL A 168 -6.21 15.73 8.77
N HIS A 169 -6.97 16.59 9.46
CA HIS A 169 -7.99 17.43 8.82
C HIS A 169 -7.37 18.46 7.87
N TRP A 170 -6.23 19.03 8.23
CA TRP A 170 -5.50 19.96 7.37
C TRP A 170 -5.04 19.28 6.09
N ILE A 171 -4.40 18.10 6.15
CA ILE A 171 -4.00 17.34 4.95
C ILE A 171 -5.23 17.00 4.09
N ALA A 172 -6.33 16.56 4.73
CA ALA A 172 -7.58 16.27 4.03
C ALA A 172 -8.09 17.50 3.27
N SER A 173 -8.03 18.68 3.87
CA SER A 173 -8.45 19.94 3.23
C SER A 173 -7.60 20.32 2.02
N LEU A 174 -6.31 19.94 2.00
CA LEU A 174 -5.42 20.19 0.86
C LEU A 174 -5.73 19.27 -0.35
N LEU A 175 -6.17 18.03 -0.09
CA LEU A 175 -6.20 16.98 -1.12
C LEU A 175 -7.61 16.55 -1.53
N THR A 176 -8.67 16.90 -0.75
CA THR A 176 -10.05 16.57 -1.10
C THR A 176 -10.50 17.37 -2.32
N THR A 177 -11.04 16.68 -3.31
CA THR A 177 -11.59 17.25 -4.55
C THR A 177 -13.00 16.72 -4.78
N PRO A 178 -13.75 17.21 -5.79
CA PRO A 178 -15.04 16.62 -6.15
C PRO A 178 -15.00 15.12 -6.50
N TYR A 179 -13.83 14.57 -6.79
CA TYR A 179 -13.63 13.15 -7.16
C TYR A 179 -12.76 12.37 -6.18
N TYR A 180 -11.98 13.02 -5.29
CA TYR A 180 -11.14 12.38 -4.30
C TYR A 180 -11.64 12.68 -2.90
N HIS A 181 -12.36 11.71 -2.33
CA HIS A 181 -13.06 11.83 -1.06
C HIS A 181 -12.20 11.27 0.06
N ILE A 182 -11.72 12.14 0.94
CA ILE A 182 -10.82 11.77 2.04
C ILE A 182 -11.58 11.79 3.36
N HIS A 183 -11.52 10.69 4.10
CA HIS A 183 -12.14 10.50 5.41
C HIS A 183 -11.07 10.51 6.50
N PRO A 184 -10.97 11.58 7.30
CA PRO A 184 -10.04 11.68 8.43
C PRO A 184 -10.36 10.67 9.53
N THR A 185 -9.32 10.04 10.09
CA THR A 185 -9.42 9.14 11.26
C THR A 185 -8.15 9.16 12.09
N SER A 186 -8.26 8.84 13.39
CA SER A 186 -7.10 8.62 14.27
C SER A 186 -6.64 7.16 14.31
N ASP A 187 -7.34 6.24 13.63
CA ASP A 187 -7.02 4.81 13.66
C ASP A 187 -5.92 4.46 12.66
N VAL A 188 -4.68 4.82 12.99
CA VAL A 188 -3.49 4.53 12.16
C VAL A 188 -3.30 3.03 11.98
N VAL A 189 -3.35 2.27 13.08
CA VAL A 189 -3.14 0.81 13.06
C VAL A 189 -4.21 0.13 12.22
N GLY A 190 -5.48 0.48 12.43
CA GLY A 190 -6.60 -0.12 11.70
C GLY A 190 -6.52 0.12 10.19
N ILE A 191 -6.23 1.36 9.77
CA ILE A 191 -6.14 1.69 8.35
C ILE A 191 -4.92 1.02 7.69
N GLU A 192 -3.71 1.25 8.24
CA GLU A 192 -2.49 0.79 7.58
C GLU A 192 -2.36 -0.74 7.58
N CYS A 193 -2.70 -1.41 8.70
CA CYS A 193 -2.69 -2.87 8.74
C CYS A 193 -3.70 -3.46 7.76
N ALA A 194 -4.93 -2.98 7.78
CA ALA A 194 -5.98 -3.51 6.93
C ALA A 194 -5.63 -3.35 5.43
N VAL A 195 -5.17 -2.16 4.99
CA VAL A 195 -4.84 -1.95 3.57
C VAL A 195 -3.54 -2.66 3.14
N ALA A 196 -2.61 -2.96 4.06
CA ALA A 196 -1.45 -3.79 3.75
C ALA A 196 -1.86 -5.24 3.46
N LEU A 197 -2.76 -5.80 4.28
CA LEU A 197 -3.24 -7.17 4.19
C LEU A 197 -3.98 -7.47 2.89
N LYS A 198 -4.67 -6.47 2.29
CA LYS A 198 -5.41 -6.69 1.05
C LYS A 198 -4.55 -7.26 -0.08
N ASN A 199 -3.25 -6.93 -0.11
CA ASN A 199 -2.33 -7.46 -1.13
C ASN A 199 -2.12 -8.97 -0.99
N ALA A 200 -2.00 -9.46 0.25
CA ALA A 200 -1.92 -10.87 0.55
C ALA A 200 -3.20 -11.61 0.14
N TYR A 201 -4.35 -11.11 0.60
CA TYR A 201 -5.64 -11.75 0.36
C TYR A 201 -6.12 -11.63 -1.08
N ALA A 202 -5.65 -10.62 -1.85
CA ALA A 202 -5.92 -10.56 -3.29
C ALA A 202 -5.36 -11.79 -4.02
N VAL A 203 -4.19 -12.30 -3.63
CA VAL A 203 -3.67 -13.58 -4.14
C VAL A 203 -4.63 -14.71 -3.79
N GLY A 204 -5.07 -14.80 -2.50
CA GLY A 204 -5.93 -15.86 -2.02
C GLY A 204 -7.30 -15.91 -2.72
N VAL A 205 -7.95 -14.76 -2.88
CA VAL A 205 -9.25 -14.67 -3.57
C VAL A 205 -9.11 -15.01 -5.06
N SER A 206 -8.00 -14.61 -5.67
CA SER A 206 -7.74 -14.83 -7.10
C SER A 206 -7.38 -16.29 -7.43
N LEU A 207 -7.10 -17.15 -6.44
CA LEU A 207 -6.98 -18.59 -6.64
C LEU A 207 -8.21 -19.18 -7.35
N ALA A 208 -9.41 -18.73 -6.96
CA ALA A 208 -10.67 -19.20 -7.56
C ALA A 208 -10.76 -18.87 -9.05
N ILE A 209 -10.19 -17.75 -9.49
CA ILE A 209 -10.18 -17.34 -10.90
C ILE A 209 -9.34 -18.35 -11.72
N GLY A 210 -8.11 -18.66 -11.28
CA GLY A 210 -7.27 -19.65 -11.94
C GLY A 210 -7.83 -21.08 -11.88
N MET A 211 -8.50 -21.40 -10.76
CA MET A 211 -9.21 -22.70 -10.65
C MET A 211 -10.39 -22.79 -11.63
N ALA A 212 -11.12 -21.70 -11.87
CA ALA A 212 -12.20 -21.62 -12.84
C ALA A 212 -11.67 -21.88 -14.27
N GLU A 213 -10.58 -21.23 -14.62
CA GLU A 213 -9.91 -21.45 -15.94
C GLU A 213 -9.47 -22.91 -16.11
N ARG A 214 -8.92 -23.53 -15.05
CA ARG A 214 -8.46 -24.92 -15.09
C ARG A 214 -9.60 -25.93 -15.20
N THR A 215 -10.72 -25.67 -14.53
CA THR A 215 -11.86 -26.63 -14.44
C THR A 215 -12.91 -26.41 -15.54
N GLY A 216 -12.92 -25.23 -16.17
CA GLY A 216 -13.95 -24.82 -17.11
C GLY A 216 -15.28 -24.46 -16.48
N TYR A 217 -15.36 -24.35 -15.15
CA TYR A 217 -16.57 -23.96 -14.42
C TYR A 217 -16.44 -22.54 -13.89
N GLU A 218 -17.56 -21.78 -13.84
CA GLU A 218 -17.62 -20.57 -13.05
C GLU A 218 -17.54 -20.91 -11.56
N LEU A 219 -16.63 -20.27 -10.83
CA LEU A 219 -16.40 -20.51 -9.41
C LEU A 219 -16.77 -19.29 -8.55
N SER A 220 -17.93 -18.68 -8.80
CA SER A 220 -18.39 -17.49 -8.09
C SER A 220 -18.58 -17.74 -6.58
N ASN A 221 -19.18 -18.88 -6.19
CA ASN A 221 -19.33 -19.23 -4.77
C ASN A 221 -17.98 -19.49 -4.07
N PRO A 222 -17.03 -20.27 -4.64
CA PRO A 222 -15.69 -20.39 -4.10
C PRO A 222 -14.97 -19.05 -3.98
N GLN A 223 -15.04 -18.18 -4.99
CA GLN A 223 -14.44 -16.86 -4.96
C GLN A 223 -15.04 -15.98 -3.85
N ALA A 224 -16.36 -15.96 -3.72
CA ALA A 224 -17.05 -15.24 -2.65
C ALA A 224 -16.69 -15.78 -1.26
N SER A 225 -16.54 -17.10 -1.11
CA SER A 225 -16.13 -17.73 0.14
C SER A 225 -14.70 -17.36 0.53
N LEU A 226 -13.78 -17.33 -0.44
CA LEU A 226 -12.40 -16.85 -0.24
C LEU A 226 -12.37 -15.37 0.13
N PHE A 227 -13.20 -14.55 -0.54
CA PHE A 227 -13.33 -13.13 -0.21
C PHE A 227 -13.85 -12.92 1.21
N GLY A 228 -14.92 -13.63 1.58
CA GLY A 228 -15.47 -13.57 2.94
C GLY A 228 -14.47 -14.02 4.02
N GLN A 229 -13.70 -15.09 3.74
CA GLN A 229 -12.63 -15.53 4.65
C GLN A 229 -11.49 -14.51 4.74
N ALA A 230 -11.08 -13.92 3.63
CA ALA A 230 -10.09 -12.84 3.61
C ALA A 230 -10.51 -11.66 4.49
N VAL A 231 -11.75 -11.20 4.36
CA VAL A 231 -12.31 -10.10 5.19
C VAL A 231 -12.32 -10.49 6.67
N ARG A 232 -12.73 -11.71 6.99
CA ARG A 232 -12.76 -12.22 8.37
C ARG A 232 -11.35 -12.23 8.99
N GLU A 233 -10.35 -12.68 8.25
CA GLU A 233 -8.97 -12.71 8.73
C GLU A 233 -8.39 -11.29 8.85
N MET A 234 -8.71 -10.38 7.93
CA MET A 234 -8.35 -8.96 8.05
C MET A 234 -8.96 -8.32 9.31
N LEU A 235 -10.25 -8.58 9.60
CA LEU A 235 -10.90 -8.10 10.83
C LEU A 235 -10.19 -8.62 12.09
N ARG A 236 -9.90 -9.92 12.14
CA ARG A 236 -9.22 -10.55 13.27
C ARG A 236 -7.83 -9.98 13.50
N LEU A 237 -7.05 -9.84 12.43
CA LEU A 237 -5.68 -9.33 12.54
C LEU A 237 -5.67 -7.85 12.92
N THR A 238 -6.52 -7.02 12.32
CA THR A 238 -6.67 -5.62 12.67
C THR A 238 -6.99 -5.46 14.16
N HIS A 239 -7.95 -6.23 14.66
CA HIS A 239 -8.30 -6.23 16.08
C HIS A 239 -7.14 -6.71 16.97
N LEU A 240 -6.44 -7.77 16.58
CA LEU A 240 -5.28 -8.31 17.30
C LEU A 240 -4.15 -7.27 17.44
N LEU A 241 -4.02 -6.38 16.46
CA LEU A 241 -3.01 -5.32 16.45
C LEU A 241 -3.47 -4.03 17.14
N GLY A 242 -4.70 -3.98 17.63
CA GLY A 242 -5.27 -2.84 18.35
C GLY A 242 -5.94 -1.79 17.47
N GLY A 243 -6.13 -2.08 16.19
CA GLY A 243 -6.91 -1.23 15.27
C GLY A 243 -8.42 -1.40 15.43
N GLN A 244 -9.19 -0.43 14.94
CA GLN A 244 -10.65 -0.47 14.95
C GLN A 244 -11.17 -1.34 13.79
N THR A 245 -12.17 -2.15 14.08
CA THR A 245 -12.75 -3.06 13.08
C THR A 245 -13.43 -2.34 11.93
N ASP A 246 -13.98 -1.14 12.16
CA ASP A 246 -14.65 -0.34 11.13
C ASP A 246 -13.66 0.13 10.04
N SER A 247 -12.38 0.28 10.37
CA SER A 247 -11.33 0.63 9.41
C SER A 247 -11.13 -0.43 8.32
N VAL A 248 -11.54 -1.67 8.57
CA VAL A 248 -11.41 -2.77 7.60
C VAL A 248 -12.28 -2.56 6.36
N ILE A 249 -13.30 -1.69 6.42
CA ILE A 249 -14.12 -1.36 5.24
C ILE A 249 -13.26 -0.80 4.10
N TYR A 250 -12.24 0.01 4.40
CA TYR A 250 -11.34 0.56 3.40
C TYR A 250 -10.45 -0.51 2.76
N ALA A 251 -10.01 -1.49 3.54
CA ALA A 251 -9.25 -2.62 3.03
C ALA A 251 -10.12 -3.58 2.22
N THR A 252 -11.36 -3.82 2.65
CA THR A 252 -12.33 -4.65 1.92
C THR A 252 -12.63 -4.05 0.56
N SER A 253 -12.85 -2.74 0.50
CA SER A 253 -13.06 -2.02 -0.74
C SER A 253 -11.80 -2.03 -1.63
N ASP A 254 -10.61 -1.88 -1.05
CA ASP A 254 -9.33 -1.97 -1.78
C ASP A 254 -9.04 -3.41 -2.25
N LEU A 255 -9.42 -4.43 -1.48
CA LEU A 255 -9.38 -5.84 -1.91
C LEU A 255 -10.27 -6.06 -3.12
N TYR A 256 -11.51 -5.53 -3.10
CA TYR A 256 -12.45 -5.65 -4.21
C TYR A 256 -11.86 -5.12 -5.52
N VAL A 257 -11.27 -3.91 -5.53
CA VAL A 257 -10.66 -3.38 -6.76
C VAL A 257 -9.39 -4.14 -7.15
N THR A 258 -8.65 -4.68 -6.17
CA THR A 258 -7.38 -5.39 -6.42
C THR A 258 -7.58 -6.78 -7.04
N ILE A 259 -8.69 -7.46 -6.73
CA ILE A 259 -9.02 -8.75 -7.36
C ILE A 259 -9.55 -8.60 -8.80
N ASN A 260 -9.91 -7.40 -9.23
CA ASN A 260 -10.36 -7.15 -10.60
C ASN A 260 -9.19 -6.87 -11.57
N ALA A 261 -8.04 -6.45 -11.07
CA ALA A 261 -6.86 -6.17 -11.89
C ALA A 261 -5.57 -6.18 -11.05
N GLY A 262 -4.43 -6.28 -11.73
CA GLY A 262 -3.13 -6.06 -11.12
C GLY A 262 -2.30 -7.32 -10.87
N ARG A 263 -1.12 -7.07 -10.28
CA ARG A 263 -0.04 -8.08 -10.18
C ARG A 263 -0.36 -9.21 -9.20
N ASN A 264 -0.97 -8.88 -8.06
CA ASN A 264 -1.33 -9.84 -7.03
C ASN A 264 -2.46 -10.77 -7.50
N ARG A 265 -3.44 -10.24 -8.25
CA ARG A 265 -4.44 -11.03 -8.96
C ARG A 265 -3.78 -12.03 -9.88
N LYS A 266 -2.85 -11.60 -10.74
CA LYS A 266 -2.18 -12.47 -11.71
C LYS A 266 -1.40 -13.59 -11.05
N LEU A 267 -0.74 -13.33 -9.92
CA LEU A 267 -0.11 -14.39 -9.13
C LEU A 267 -1.14 -15.43 -8.66
N GLY A 268 -2.26 -14.98 -8.06
CA GLY A 268 -3.31 -15.87 -7.61
C GLY A 268 -3.92 -16.71 -8.73
N GLU A 269 -4.16 -16.13 -9.91
CA GLU A 269 -4.62 -16.85 -11.11
C GLU A 269 -3.65 -17.99 -11.50
N LEU A 270 -2.36 -17.70 -11.62
CA LEU A 270 -1.35 -18.69 -11.99
C LEU A 270 -1.27 -19.85 -10.98
N LEU A 271 -1.32 -19.52 -9.68
CA LEU A 271 -1.35 -20.53 -8.62
C LEU A 271 -2.64 -21.36 -8.69
N GLY A 272 -3.80 -20.73 -8.90
CA GLY A 272 -5.10 -21.39 -9.04
C GLY A 272 -5.17 -22.30 -10.28
N GLN A 273 -4.46 -21.97 -11.36
CA GLN A 273 -4.29 -22.82 -12.54
C GLN A 273 -3.50 -24.11 -12.22
N GLY A 274 -2.87 -24.19 -11.05
CA GLY A 274 -2.11 -25.35 -10.59
C GLY A 274 -0.60 -25.23 -10.76
N LEU A 275 -0.08 -24.05 -11.13
CA LEU A 275 1.35 -23.81 -11.16
C LEU A 275 1.89 -23.76 -9.72
N SER A 276 3.09 -24.28 -9.52
CA SER A 276 3.85 -24.02 -8.30
C SER A 276 4.23 -22.55 -8.20
N PHE A 277 4.55 -22.06 -7.00
CA PHE A 277 4.97 -20.67 -6.82
C PHE A 277 6.20 -20.31 -7.66
N LYS A 278 7.18 -21.23 -7.75
CA LYS A 278 8.37 -21.03 -8.59
C LYS A 278 8.04 -20.85 -10.07
N GLU A 279 7.12 -21.67 -10.61
CA GLU A 279 6.68 -21.57 -12.00
C GLU A 279 5.86 -20.30 -12.24
N ALA A 280 5.01 -19.92 -11.29
CA ALA A 280 4.24 -18.68 -11.36
C ALA A 280 5.15 -17.44 -11.42
N LEU A 281 6.22 -17.39 -10.61
CA LEU A 281 7.20 -16.30 -10.64
C LEU A 281 7.94 -16.21 -11.99
N GLN A 282 8.27 -17.33 -12.61
CA GLN A 282 8.89 -17.34 -13.95
C GLN A 282 8.01 -16.69 -15.03
N LYS A 283 6.68 -16.73 -14.83
CA LYS A 283 5.72 -16.06 -15.73
C LYS A 283 5.49 -14.57 -15.40
N LEU A 284 6.11 -14.08 -14.34
CA LEU A 284 6.00 -12.69 -13.87
C LEU A 284 7.39 -12.01 -13.76
N PRO A 285 8.22 -12.03 -14.81
CA PRO A 285 9.58 -11.51 -14.74
C PRO A 285 9.57 -10.00 -14.48
N GLY A 286 10.43 -9.52 -13.57
CA GLY A 286 10.58 -8.10 -13.26
C GLY A 286 9.40 -7.47 -12.50
N VAL A 287 8.44 -8.28 -12.04
CA VAL A 287 7.27 -7.79 -11.31
C VAL A 287 7.54 -7.79 -9.81
N THR A 288 7.45 -6.63 -9.18
CA THR A 288 7.47 -6.53 -7.71
C THR A 288 6.10 -6.92 -7.15
N LEU A 289 6.10 -7.92 -6.28
CA LEU A 289 4.89 -8.45 -5.63
C LEU A 289 4.94 -8.15 -4.12
N GLU A 290 4.28 -7.09 -3.70
CA GLU A 290 4.18 -6.71 -2.27
C GLU A 290 3.45 -7.77 -1.44
N SER A 291 2.57 -8.56 -2.07
CA SER A 291 1.86 -9.66 -1.41
C SER A 291 2.80 -10.69 -0.80
N ILE A 292 3.92 -10.99 -1.43
CA ILE A 292 4.88 -11.99 -0.94
C ILE A 292 5.44 -11.56 0.41
N SER A 293 5.94 -10.33 0.51
CA SER A 293 6.49 -9.81 1.78
C SER A 293 5.41 -9.72 2.86
N VAL A 294 4.20 -9.28 2.52
CA VAL A 294 3.10 -9.19 3.49
C VAL A 294 2.71 -10.59 3.99
N ILE A 295 2.53 -11.59 3.11
CA ILE A 295 2.20 -12.96 3.51
C ILE A 295 3.30 -13.52 4.43
N THR A 296 4.56 -13.40 4.02
CA THR A 296 5.71 -13.94 4.77
C THR A 296 5.83 -13.27 6.14
N ASN A 297 5.79 -11.95 6.20
CA ASN A 297 5.96 -11.17 7.42
C ASN A 297 4.82 -11.44 8.41
N VAL A 298 3.56 -11.41 7.93
CA VAL A 298 2.41 -11.62 8.81
C VAL A 298 2.33 -13.05 9.31
N ALA A 299 2.60 -14.04 8.46
CA ALA A 299 2.63 -15.44 8.89
C ALA A 299 3.76 -15.69 9.88
N HIS A 300 4.94 -15.09 9.68
CA HIS A 300 6.04 -15.16 10.63
C HIS A 300 5.68 -14.55 11.99
N ALA A 301 5.13 -13.35 12.00
CA ALA A 301 4.65 -12.67 13.21
C ALA A 301 3.59 -13.49 13.96
N LEU A 302 2.64 -14.09 13.24
CA LEU A 302 1.61 -14.94 13.85
C LEU A 302 2.18 -16.24 14.44
N ARG A 303 3.23 -16.83 13.85
CA ARG A 303 3.92 -17.99 14.44
C ARG A 303 4.59 -17.62 15.75
N ILE A 304 5.36 -16.55 15.81
CA ILE A 304 5.99 -16.08 17.05
C ILE A 304 4.93 -15.83 18.12
N ARG A 305 3.87 -15.12 17.80
CA ARG A 305 2.78 -14.82 18.73
C ARG A 305 2.01 -16.07 19.16
N HIS A 306 1.91 -17.07 18.29
CA HIS A 306 1.30 -18.35 18.64
C HIS A 306 2.14 -19.11 19.67
N GLU A 307 3.46 -19.18 19.48
CA GLU A 307 4.41 -19.77 20.40
C GLU A 307 4.42 -19.06 21.77
N MET A 308 4.24 -17.73 21.77
CA MET A 308 4.09 -16.92 22.97
C MET A 308 2.71 -17.01 23.62
N GLY A 309 1.74 -17.68 23.00
CA GLY A 309 0.35 -17.77 23.49
C GLY A 309 -0.47 -16.49 23.37
N THR A 310 -0.01 -15.50 22.59
CA THR A 310 -0.67 -14.19 22.42
C THR A 310 -1.52 -14.10 21.17
N ALA A 311 -1.45 -15.08 20.26
CA ALA A 311 -2.32 -15.24 19.10
C ALA A 311 -2.52 -16.72 18.76
N ASN A 312 -3.57 -17.03 18.00
CA ASN A 312 -3.77 -18.38 17.49
C ASN A 312 -3.74 -18.36 15.95
N ILE A 313 -2.62 -18.83 15.36
CA ILE A 313 -2.42 -18.87 13.90
C ILE A 313 -3.47 -19.72 13.19
N ASN A 314 -4.11 -20.69 13.86
CA ASN A 314 -5.19 -21.50 13.27
C ASN A 314 -6.48 -20.69 12.99
N GLN A 315 -6.60 -19.49 13.52
CA GLN A 315 -7.68 -18.56 13.16
C GLN A 315 -7.48 -17.86 11.81
N PHE A 316 -6.33 -18.10 11.15
CA PHE A 316 -5.93 -17.50 9.87
C PHE A 316 -5.64 -18.58 8.81
N PRO A 317 -6.61 -19.48 8.52
CA PRO A 317 -6.37 -20.63 7.66
C PRO A 317 -6.02 -20.24 6.22
N LEU A 318 -6.59 -19.16 5.67
CA LEU A 318 -6.27 -18.71 4.33
C LEU A 318 -4.85 -18.11 4.26
N LEU A 319 -4.46 -17.27 5.22
CA LEU A 319 -3.11 -16.70 5.28
C LEU A 319 -2.07 -17.80 5.45
N ARG A 320 -2.31 -18.75 6.37
CA ARG A 320 -1.42 -19.91 6.59
C ARG A 320 -1.23 -20.71 5.31
N HIS A 321 -2.32 -21.00 4.60
CA HIS A 321 -2.25 -21.69 3.32
C HIS A 321 -1.44 -20.93 2.26
N LEU A 322 -1.63 -19.59 2.17
CA LEU A 322 -0.84 -18.76 1.28
C LEU A 322 0.66 -18.78 1.63
N ASP A 323 0.99 -18.77 2.92
CA ASP A 323 2.37 -18.89 3.39
C ASP A 323 3.00 -20.24 2.99
N GLU A 324 2.28 -21.35 3.17
CA GLU A 324 2.71 -22.69 2.74
C GLU A 324 2.96 -22.75 1.22
N VAL A 325 2.05 -22.19 0.43
CA VAL A 325 2.20 -22.14 -1.04
C VAL A 325 3.41 -21.33 -1.47
N ILE A 326 3.62 -20.16 -0.85
CA ILE A 326 4.69 -19.22 -1.25
C ILE A 326 6.05 -19.65 -0.68
N ASN A 327 6.13 -19.91 0.62
CA ASN A 327 7.42 -20.11 1.28
C ASN A 327 7.88 -21.58 1.29
N GLN A 328 6.95 -22.54 1.19
CA GLN A 328 7.26 -23.96 1.14
C GLN A 328 7.04 -24.56 -0.25
N ASN A 329 6.55 -23.75 -1.22
CA ASN A 329 6.23 -24.17 -2.58
C ASN A 329 5.25 -25.36 -2.62
N THR A 330 4.31 -25.42 -1.68
CA THR A 330 3.28 -26.47 -1.64
C THR A 330 2.23 -26.23 -2.73
N PRO A 331 1.57 -27.28 -3.25
CA PRO A 331 0.44 -27.10 -4.17
C PRO A 331 -0.75 -26.41 -3.48
N VAL A 332 -1.51 -25.66 -4.27
CA VAL A 332 -2.76 -25.05 -3.77
C VAL A 332 -3.78 -26.11 -3.39
N LYS A 333 -4.11 -26.15 -2.11
CA LYS A 333 -5.16 -27.01 -1.52
C LYS A 333 -5.90 -26.21 -0.45
N ILE A 334 -6.93 -25.47 -0.88
CA ILE A 334 -7.65 -24.54 -0.01
C ILE A 334 -8.29 -25.28 1.16
N PRO A 335 -8.07 -24.84 2.42
CA PRO A 335 -8.56 -25.49 3.63
C PRO A 335 -10.03 -25.09 3.93
N TRP A 336 -10.96 -25.42 3.02
CA TRP A 336 -12.36 -25.03 3.12
C TRP A 336 -13.04 -25.36 4.45
N ASN A 337 -12.68 -26.50 5.05
CA ASN A 337 -13.26 -26.97 6.31
C ASN A 337 -12.78 -26.19 7.54
N GLU A 338 -11.77 -25.33 7.38
CA GLU A 338 -11.22 -24.51 8.45
C GLU A 338 -11.76 -23.06 8.41
N PHE A 339 -12.55 -22.73 7.39
CA PHE A 339 -13.14 -21.40 7.26
C PHE A 339 -14.30 -21.21 8.25
N GLY A 340 -14.31 -20.04 8.95
CA GLY A 340 -15.32 -19.76 9.96
C GLY A 340 -14.93 -18.71 11.01
#